data_e76d012df80b2ce29a120dc4c4e147d3
#
_entry.id   e76d012df80b2ce29a120dc4c4e147d3
#
_cell.length_a   1.000
_cell.length_b   1.000
_cell.length_c   1.000
_cell.angle_alpha   90.00
_cell.angle_beta   90.00
_cell.angle_gamma   90.00
#
_symmetry.space_group_name_H-M   'P 1'
#
loop_
_entity.id
_entity.type
_entity.pdbx_description
1 polymer ?
#
loop_
_entity_poly.entity_id
_entity_poly.type
_entity_poly.pdbx_seq_one_letter_code
_entity_poly.pdbx_strand_id
1 'polypeptide(L)'
;YTDTGVFGIYAGTGEKQIEELVPVLCDELKNSPNSISEKEIKRGKAQLKASLMMGRESAFRRCESAARQLLVFNRVIDPSEIIKQIDAVSKETVGKIAKQIVAGPITISSIGPIKKLETIDKIQDRLN
;
A
#
# COMPACT_ATOMS: atom_id res chain seq x y z
N TYR A 1 -0.21 7.50 10.80
CA TYR A 1 -1.04 8.61 11.24
C TYR A 1 -2.21 8.07 12.07
N THR A 2 -2.81 8.90 12.90
CA THR A 2 -3.89 8.49 13.82
C THR A 2 -5.27 8.54 13.17
N ASP A 3 -5.45 9.40 12.20
CA ASP A 3 -6.74 9.79 11.59
C ASP A 3 -6.76 9.64 10.07
N THR A 4 -5.64 9.32 9.47
CA THR A 4 -5.51 9.20 8.01
C THR A 4 -4.49 8.14 7.61
N GLY A 5 -4.49 7.80 6.33
CA GLY A 5 -3.52 6.91 5.71
C GLY A 5 -3.03 7.46 4.38
N VAL A 6 -1.84 7.05 3.98
CA VAL A 6 -1.28 7.35 2.67
C VAL A 6 -1.00 6.04 1.95
N PHE A 7 -1.53 5.90 0.76
CA PHE A 7 -1.13 4.86 -0.17
C PHE A 7 -0.23 5.48 -1.22
N GLY A 8 0.94 4.92 -1.43
CA GLY A 8 1.91 5.45 -2.37
C GLY A 8 2.55 4.35 -3.20
N ILE A 9 2.82 4.66 -4.46
CA ILE A 9 3.58 3.82 -5.36
C ILE A 9 4.86 4.56 -5.72
N TYR A 10 5.97 3.87 -5.58
CA TYR A 10 7.26 4.30 -6.11
C TYR A 10 7.63 3.43 -7.29
N ALA A 11 7.98 4.07 -8.41
CA ALA A 11 8.45 3.38 -9.60
C ALA A 11 9.62 4.13 -10.21
N GLY A 12 10.62 3.39 -10.68
CA GLY A 12 11.75 3.91 -11.43
C GLY A 12 11.81 3.31 -12.83
N THR A 13 12.08 4.16 -13.83
CA THR A 13 12.18 3.72 -15.22
C THR A 13 13.19 4.57 -15.99
N GLY A 14 13.58 4.12 -17.19
CA GLY A 14 14.38 4.93 -18.10
C GLY A 14 13.52 5.94 -18.88
N GLU A 15 14.18 6.97 -19.43
CA GLU A 15 13.52 8.04 -20.19
C GLU A 15 12.60 7.53 -21.31
N LYS A 16 13.00 6.44 -21.98
CA LYS A 16 12.26 5.87 -23.12
C LYS A 16 10.97 5.15 -22.70
N GLN A 17 10.93 4.62 -21.48
CA GLN A 17 9.83 3.82 -20.98
C GLN A 17 8.83 4.60 -20.11
N ILE A 18 9.07 5.90 -19.87
CA ILE A 18 8.21 6.70 -19.02
C ILE A 18 6.78 6.84 -19.58
N GLU A 19 6.64 6.83 -20.90
CA GLU A 19 5.34 6.89 -21.59
C GLU A 19 4.49 5.63 -21.34
N GLU A 20 5.13 4.48 -21.11
CA GLU A 20 4.45 3.20 -20.84
C GLU A 20 4.19 2.99 -19.36
N LEU A 21 5.03 3.54 -18.49
CA LEU A 21 4.97 3.30 -17.05
C LEU A 21 3.63 3.73 -16.45
N VAL A 22 3.19 4.94 -16.75
CA VAL A 22 1.99 5.52 -16.16
C VAL A 22 0.72 4.80 -16.61
N PRO A 23 0.50 4.54 -17.91
CA PRO A 23 -0.64 3.71 -18.34
C PRO A 23 -0.68 2.35 -17.65
N VAL A 24 0.45 1.63 -17.59
CA VAL A 24 0.52 0.31 -16.94
C VAL A 24 0.16 0.41 -15.46
N LEU A 25 0.69 1.40 -14.73
CA LEU A 25 0.37 1.61 -13.33
C LEU A 25 -1.12 1.92 -13.12
N CYS A 26 -1.71 2.76 -13.96
CA CYS A 26 -3.13 3.08 -13.89
C CYS A 26 -4.01 1.86 -14.17
N ASP A 27 -3.67 1.07 -15.18
CA ASP A 27 -4.40 -0.15 -15.53
C ASP A 27 -4.33 -1.19 -14.40
N GLU A 28 -3.17 -1.41 -13.82
CA GLU A 28 -2.99 -2.32 -12.68
C GLU A 28 -3.77 -1.84 -11.44
N LEU A 29 -3.73 -0.54 -11.14
CA LEU A 29 -4.50 0.03 -10.03
C LEU A 29 -6.00 -0.12 -10.26
N LYS A 30 -6.49 0.24 -11.45
CA LYS A 30 -7.90 0.18 -11.82
C LYS A 30 -8.46 -1.25 -11.80
N ASN A 31 -7.64 -2.21 -12.22
CA ASN A 31 -8.00 -3.62 -12.22
C ASN A 31 -7.90 -4.28 -10.85
N SER A 32 -7.02 -3.78 -9.97
CA SER A 32 -6.70 -4.41 -8.69
C SER A 32 -7.92 -4.76 -7.82
N PRO A 33 -8.99 -3.93 -7.72
CA PRO A 33 -10.15 -4.25 -6.90
C PRO A 33 -10.84 -5.58 -7.26
N ASN A 34 -10.73 -5.99 -8.52
CA ASN A 34 -11.43 -7.16 -9.05
C ASN A 34 -10.46 -8.31 -9.39
N SER A 35 -9.19 -8.03 -9.68
CA SER A 35 -8.21 -9.00 -10.14
C SER A 35 -7.49 -9.75 -9.02
N ILE A 36 -7.46 -9.21 -7.79
CA ILE A 36 -6.76 -9.84 -6.65
C ILE A 36 -7.34 -11.23 -6.38
N SER A 37 -6.47 -12.23 -6.39
CA SER A 37 -6.83 -13.62 -6.16
C SER A 37 -6.72 -14.01 -4.68
N GLU A 38 -7.44 -15.06 -4.26
CA GLU A 38 -7.29 -15.64 -2.92
C GLU A 38 -5.86 -16.10 -2.62
N LYS A 39 -5.13 -16.54 -3.64
CA LYS A 39 -3.73 -16.95 -3.50
C LYS A 39 -2.83 -15.77 -3.13
N GLU A 40 -3.08 -14.60 -3.71
CA GLU A 40 -2.34 -13.37 -3.39
C GLU A 40 -2.68 -12.86 -1.99
N ILE A 41 -3.96 -12.90 -1.60
CA ILE A 41 -4.37 -12.58 -0.23
C ILE A 41 -3.67 -13.50 0.78
N LYS A 42 -3.67 -14.81 0.54
CA LYS A 42 -3.00 -15.78 1.41
C LYS A 42 -1.49 -15.49 1.52
N ARG A 43 -0.84 -15.20 0.39
CA ARG A 43 0.59 -14.85 0.35
C ARG A 43 0.87 -13.56 1.12
N GLY A 44 0.07 -12.50 0.89
CA GLY A 44 0.20 -11.24 1.61
C GLY A 44 0.05 -11.40 3.13
N LYS A 45 -0.96 -12.15 3.58
CA LYS A 45 -1.13 -12.48 5.00
C LYS A 45 0.08 -13.20 5.59
N ALA A 46 0.60 -14.20 4.89
CA ALA A 46 1.79 -14.94 5.33
C ALA A 46 3.00 -14.02 5.45
N GLN A 47 3.22 -13.16 4.47
CA GLN A 47 4.31 -12.19 4.46
C GLN A 47 4.20 -11.17 5.61
N LEU A 48 3.00 -10.62 5.86
CA LEU A 48 2.78 -9.69 6.98
C LEU A 48 3.05 -10.35 8.33
N LYS A 49 2.56 -11.59 8.53
CA LYS A 49 2.82 -12.34 9.78
C LYS A 49 4.31 -12.63 9.96
N ALA A 50 5.00 -13.05 8.91
CA ALA A 50 6.44 -13.29 8.96
C ALA A 50 7.22 -12.00 9.30
N SER A 51 6.88 -10.88 8.67
CA SER A 51 7.51 -9.57 8.94
C SER A 51 7.27 -9.11 10.38
N LEU A 52 6.05 -9.32 10.91
CA LEU A 52 5.71 -9.04 12.30
C LEU A 52 6.61 -9.85 13.26
N MET A 53 6.77 -11.15 13.02
CA MET A 53 7.59 -12.01 13.88
C MET A 53 9.07 -11.67 13.81
N MET A 54 9.63 -11.52 12.60
CA MET A 54 11.02 -11.12 12.41
C MET A 54 11.34 -9.76 13.04
N GLY A 55 10.41 -8.80 12.94
CA GLY A 55 10.57 -7.49 13.58
C GLY A 55 10.69 -7.57 15.10
N ARG A 56 10.16 -8.61 15.74
CA ARG A 56 10.21 -8.82 17.19
C ARG A 56 11.52 -9.45 17.70
N GLU A 57 12.35 -9.98 16.83
CA GLU A 57 13.67 -10.52 17.23
C GLU A 57 14.60 -9.41 17.72
N SER A 58 14.46 -8.20 17.20
CA SER A 58 15.25 -7.04 17.62
C SER A 58 14.65 -6.36 18.85
N ALA A 59 15.40 -6.26 19.93
CA ALA A 59 15.01 -5.54 21.16
C ALA A 59 14.72 -4.05 20.87
N PHE A 60 15.54 -3.43 20.01
CA PHE A 60 15.35 -2.05 19.60
C PHE A 60 14.02 -1.84 18.89
N ARG A 61 13.72 -2.68 17.90
CA ARG A 61 12.43 -2.61 17.15
C ARG A 61 11.24 -2.87 18.06
N ARG A 62 11.34 -3.77 19.04
CA ARG A 62 10.26 -3.99 20.00
C ARG A 62 10.01 -2.74 20.84
N CYS A 63 11.06 -2.11 21.33
CA CYS A 63 10.96 -0.88 22.13
C CYS A 63 10.35 0.27 21.30
N GLU A 64 10.86 0.50 20.10
CA GLU A 64 10.34 1.52 19.18
C GLU A 64 8.86 1.29 18.84
N SER A 65 8.48 0.05 18.52
CA SER A 65 7.10 -0.31 18.23
C SER A 65 6.17 -0.09 19.42
N ALA A 66 6.61 -0.49 20.63
CA ALA A 66 5.83 -0.29 21.84
C ALA A 66 5.65 1.20 22.17
N ALA A 67 6.71 2.00 22.05
CA ALA A 67 6.64 3.45 22.25
C ALA A 67 5.66 4.10 21.27
N ARG A 68 5.74 3.75 19.99
CA ARG A 68 4.83 4.26 18.95
C ARG A 68 3.38 3.85 19.23
N GLN A 69 3.13 2.60 19.65
CA GLN A 69 1.79 2.13 19.98
C GLN A 69 1.21 2.86 21.19
N LEU A 70 2.01 3.13 22.21
CA LEU A 70 1.59 3.93 23.36
C LEU A 70 1.21 5.35 22.95
N LEU A 71 2.01 6.01 22.09
CA LEU A 71 1.73 7.36 21.61
C LEU A 71 0.46 7.43 20.75
N VAL A 72 0.20 6.43 19.92
CA VAL A 72 -0.92 6.44 18.97
C VAL A 72 -2.19 5.86 19.56
N PHE A 73 -2.08 4.74 20.29
CA PHE A 73 -3.23 3.94 20.78
C PHE A 73 -3.40 3.96 22.30
N ASN A 74 -2.50 4.63 23.02
CA ASN A 74 -2.43 4.64 24.49
C ASN A 74 -2.36 3.24 25.12
N ARG A 75 -1.89 2.25 24.36
CA ARG A 75 -1.66 0.87 24.81
C ARG A 75 -0.65 0.16 23.91
N VAL A 76 -0.03 -0.87 24.43
CA VAL A 76 0.75 -1.82 23.62
C VAL A 76 -0.19 -2.93 23.15
N ILE A 77 -0.20 -3.17 21.85
CA ILE A 77 -1.07 -4.16 21.22
C ILE A 77 -0.38 -5.52 21.25
N ASP A 78 -1.08 -6.53 21.73
CA ASP A 78 -0.57 -7.90 21.71
C ASP A 78 -0.41 -8.40 20.28
N PRO A 79 0.70 -9.06 19.92
CA PRO A 79 0.90 -9.60 18.58
C PRO A 79 -0.20 -10.55 18.12
N SER A 80 -0.79 -11.29 19.05
CA SER A 80 -1.90 -12.20 18.72
C SER A 80 -3.14 -11.44 18.24
N GLU A 81 -3.38 -10.22 18.73
CA GLU A 81 -4.44 -9.34 18.26
C GLU A 81 -4.18 -8.90 16.81
N ILE A 82 -2.93 -8.50 16.51
CA ILE A 82 -2.54 -8.11 15.15
C ILE A 82 -2.68 -9.30 14.18
N ILE A 83 -2.25 -10.48 14.60
CA ILE A 83 -2.38 -11.71 13.79
C ILE A 83 -3.85 -12.01 13.49
N LYS A 84 -4.74 -11.90 14.48
CA LYS A 84 -6.19 -12.08 14.29
C LYS A 84 -6.76 -11.09 13.27
N GLN A 85 -6.33 -9.83 13.33
CA GLN A 85 -6.74 -8.81 12.36
C GLN A 85 -6.24 -9.14 10.94
N ILE A 86 -4.97 -9.58 10.79
CA ILE A 86 -4.44 -10.04 9.51
C ILE A 86 -5.25 -11.24 8.99
N ASP A 87 -5.58 -12.20 9.84
CA ASP A 87 -6.35 -13.38 9.45
C ASP A 87 -7.80 -13.05 9.05
N ALA A 88 -8.37 -11.99 9.61
CA ALA A 88 -9.71 -11.51 9.27
C ALA A 88 -9.79 -10.78 7.92
N VAL A 89 -8.66 -10.35 7.34
CA VAL A 89 -8.66 -9.70 6.02
C VAL A 89 -9.21 -10.66 4.97
N SER A 90 -10.15 -10.21 4.14
CA SER A 90 -10.73 -10.98 3.04
C SER A 90 -10.49 -10.29 1.70
N LYS A 91 -10.73 -11.02 0.60
CA LYS A 91 -10.68 -10.46 -0.75
C LYS A 91 -11.65 -9.28 -0.89
N GLU A 92 -12.84 -9.38 -0.33
CA GLU A 92 -13.87 -8.34 -0.38
C GLU A 92 -13.40 -7.06 0.34
N THR A 93 -12.79 -7.18 1.52
CA THR A 93 -12.28 -6.03 2.26
C THR A 93 -11.13 -5.35 1.54
N VAL A 94 -10.20 -6.12 0.95
CA VAL A 94 -9.10 -5.57 0.14
C VAL A 94 -9.65 -4.90 -1.11
N GLY A 95 -10.58 -5.52 -1.84
CA GLY A 95 -11.21 -4.94 -3.03
C GLY A 95 -11.96 -3.63 -2.71
N LYS A 96 -12.64 -3.55 -1.56
CA LYS A 96 -13.31 -2.33 -1.11
C LYS A 96 -12.33 -1.19 -0.87
N ILE A 97 -11.22 -1.45 -0.18
CA ILE A 97 -10.17 -0.44 0.06
C ILE A 97 -9.49 -0.03 -1.24
N ALA A 98 -9.18 -0.98 -2.14
CA ALA A 98 -8.60 -0.67 -3.43
C ALA A 98 -9.49 0.28 -4.26
N LYS A 99 -10.82 0.05 -4.28
CA LYS A 99 -11.77 0.98 -4.91
C LYS A 99 -11.74 2.38 -4.31
N GLN A 100 -11.64 2.49 -2.99
CA GLN A 100 -11.55 3.80 -2.32
C GLN A 100 -10.25 4.54 -2.67
N ILE A 101 -9.13 3.81 -2.76
CA ILE A 101 -7.82 4.38 -3.13
C ILE A 101 -7.87 4.93 -4.56
N VAL A 102 -8.40 4.15 -5.51
CA VAL A 102 -8.48 4.53 -6.92
C VAL A 102 -9.41 5.72 -7.15
N ALA A 103 -10.51 5.82 -6.39
CA ALA A 103 -11.49 6.91 -6.50
C ALA A 103 -11.01 8.24 -5.89
N GLY A 104 -9.90 8.25 -5.15
CA GLY A 104 -9.37 9.45 -4.51
C GLY A 104 -8.55 10.32 -5.47
N PRO A 105 -8.32 11.59 -5.08
CA PRO A 105 -7.41 12.46 -5.81
C PRO A 105 -5.97 11.96 -5.67
N ILE A 106 -5.19 12.10 -6.75
CA ILE A 106 -3.79 11.69 -6.76
C ILE A 106 -2.85 12.88 -6.61
N THR A 107 -1.66 12.60 -6.11
CA THR A 107 -0.52 13.52 -6.12
C THR A 107 0.67 12.80 -6.75
N ILE A 108 1.40 13.49 -7.60
CA ILE A 108 2.56 12.95 -8.30
C ILE A 108 3.78 13.80 -8.00
N SER A 109 4.86 13.14 -7.64
CA SER A 109 6.19 13.74 -7.59
C SER A 109 7.12 12.95 -8.48
N SER A 110 7.85 13.63 -9.35
CA SER A 110 8.74 12.98 -10.31
C SER A 110 10.05 13.74 -10.43
N ILE A 111 11.15 13.02 -10.62
CA ILE A 111 12.48 13.60 -10.79
C ILE A 111 13.22 12.87 -11.91
N GLY A 112 13.85 13.63 -12.81
CA GLY A 112 14.62 13.08 -13.93
C GLY A 112 14.17 13.64 -15.28
N PRO A 113 14.46 12.95 -16.40
CA PRO A 113 14.05 13.35 -17.75
C PRO A 113 12.55 13.06 -18.00
N ILE A 114 11.70 13.89 -17.43
CA ILE A 114 10.22 13.69 -17.37
C ILE A 114 9.45 14.38 -18.49
N LYS A 115 10.10 14.83 -19.57
CA LYS A 115 9.42 15.56 -20.66
C LYS A 115 8.23 14.82 -21.28
N LYS A 116 8.26 13.49 -21.22
CA LYS A 116 7.23 12.61 -21.78
C LYS A 116 6.24 12.08 -20.73
N LEU A 117 6.36 12.53 -19.49
CA LEU A 117 5.40 12.18 -18.45
C LEU A 117 4.04 12.83 -18.77
N GLU A 118 2.97 12.07 -18.67
CA GLU A 118 1.61 12.60 -18.82
C GLU A 118 1.29 13.63 -17.72
N THR A 119 0.41 14.56 -18.03
CA THR A 119 -0.08 15.54 -17.04
C THR A 119 -0.93 14.84 -15.98
N ILE A 120 -0.99 15.45 -14.79
CA ILE A 120 -1.75 14.89 -13.66
C ILE A 120 -3.23 14.68 -14.02
N ASP A 121 -3.82 15.62 -14.79
CA ASP A 121 -5.21 15.52 -15.22
C ASP A 121 -5.46 14.27 -16.07
N LYS A 122 -4.59 14.00 -17.05
CA LYS A 122 -4.67 12.79 -17.88
C LYS A 122 -4.53 11.52 -17.04
N ILE A 123 -3.64 11.53 -16.06
CA ILE A 123 -3.41 10.38 -15.17
C ILE A 123 -4.64 10.16 -14.27
N GLN A 124 -5.23 11.24 -13.76
CA GLN A 124 -6.48 11.17 -12.99
C GLN A 124 -7.63 10.61 -13.83
N ASP A 125 -7.77 11.07 -15.08
CA ASP A 125 -8.80 10.60 -16.02
C ASP A 125 -8.65 9.11 -16.35
N ARG A 126 -7.42 8.58 -16.37
CA ARG A 126 -7.18 7.14 -16.55
C ARG A 126 -7.70 6.31 -15.38
N LEU A 127 -7.69 6.86 -14.17
CA LEU A 127 -8.14 6.17 -12.96
C LEU A 127 -9.66 6.21 -12.78
N ASN A 128 -10.33 7.22 -13.32
CA ASN A 128 -11.78 7.33 -13.33
C ASN A 128 -12.40 6.40 -14.41
#